data_d3c6e796bfa66b67b4ee5a78e29e161a
#
_entry.id   d3c6e796bfa66b67b4ee5a78e29e161a
#
_cell.length_a   1.000
_cell.length_b   1.000
_cell.length_c   1.000
_cell.angle_alpha   90.00
_cell.angle_beta   90.00
_cell.angle_gamma   90.00
#
_symmetry.space_group_name_H-M   'P 1'
#
loop_
_entity.id
_entity.type
_entity.pdbx_description
1 polymer ?
#
loop_
_entity_poly.entity_id
_entity_poly.type
_entity_poly.pdbx_seq_one_letter_code
_entity_poly.pdbx_strand_id
1 'polypeptide(L)'
;MKKIILSFILIVTCTFGQTKRDARVVGLAGTYTTIADGIFSVGYNPALIGFQQHKPFQWQLFGFDTGVIGNFISFETIAEYSGDTLYTADKDKLFENFEDAGGLTFFQDFHLPIPALNFTSGNLAFTSNAIFLSNFKLPIGLLEMMMYGNANKPELDMTLGYEILGLNEYGLTFAIPLKNVSTGVTLKYLQGLFYMGIDPETSYANLITDDKGLYGSGRYLLRQGMGGAGFGLDIGIVTKEFQGWTFGSSLINAIGTIAWNKTNSVNDDGPSITVPGIYPFTWEGEELGPNEAV
;
A
#
# COMPACT_ATOMS: atom_id res chain seq x y z
N MET A 1 -18.75 30.71 -4.51
CA MET A 1 -17.78 30.59 -3.41
C MET A 1 -18.04 29.38 -2.51
N LYS A 2 -19.20 29.16 -1.89
CA LYS A 2 -19.46 27.99 -1.01
C LYS A 2 -19.21 26.64 -1.69
N LYS A 3 -19.56 26.47 -2.97
CA LYS A 3 -19.33 25.22 -3.73
C LYS A 3 -17.86 24.96 -4.02
N ILE A 4 -17.04 26.02 -4.23
CA ILE A 4 -15.60 25.91 -4.47
C ILE A 4 -14.90 25.52 -3.16
N ILE A 5 -15.30 26.10 -2.03
CA ILE A 5 -14.77 25.75 -0.71
C ILE A 5 -15.12 24.30 -0.35
N LEU A 6 -16.35 23.86 -0.62
CA LEU A 6 -16.77 22.49 -0.37
C LEU A 6 -16.01 21.48 -1.27
N SER A 7 -15.78 21.82 -2.54
CA SER A 7 -14.95 21.01 -3.45
C SER A 7 -13.49 20.97 -3.00
N PHE A 8 -12.95 22.07 -2.49
CA PHE A 8 -11.58 22.12 -1.95
C PHE A 8 -11.45 21.27 -0.68
N ILE A 9 -12.43 21.31 0.22
CA ILE A 9 -12.50 20.47 1.41
C ILE A 9 -12.63 18.99 1.01
N LEU A 10 -13.42 18.66 -0.02
CA LEU A 10 -13.58 17.28 -0.49
C LEU A 10 -12.30 16.72 -1.12
N ILE A 11 -11.50 17.54 -1.80
CA ILE A 11 -10.21 17.13 -2.38
C ILE A 11 -9.19 16.86 -1.27
N VAL A 12 -9.22 17.60 -0.18
CA VAL A 12 -8.31 17.41 0.97
C VAL A 12 -8.58 16.10 1.72
N THR A 13 -9.80 15.56 1.66
CA THR A 13 -10.17 14.32 2.36
C THR A 13 -9.86 13.03 1.60
N CYS A 14 -9.42 13.10 0.34
CA CYS A 14 -9.20 11.92 -0.52
C CYS A 14 -7.74 11.48 -0.65
N THR A 15 -6.80 12.08 0.08
CA THR A 15 -5.37 11.75 -0.07
C THR A 15 -4.81 11.04 1.16
N PHE A 16 -5.18 9.79 1.35
CA PHE A 16 -4.37 8.88 2.16
C PHE A 16 -3.24 8.31 1.30
N GLY A 17 -2.22 9.14 1.04
CA GLY A 17 -0.96 8.63 0.52
C GLY A 17 -0.26 7.84 1.62
N GLN A 18 0.26 6.67 1.27
CA GLN A 18 1.14 5.92 2.16
C GLN A 18 2.45 6.68 2.28
N THR A 19 2.61 7.36 3.38
CA THR A 19 3.81 8.12 3.71
C THR A 19 4.60 7.36 4.77
N LYS A 20 5.90 7.57 4.82
CA LYS A 20 6.73 7.20 5.98
C LYS A 20 5.97 7.49 7.27
N ARG A 21 6.01 6.55 8.22
CA ARG A 21 5.43 6.74 9.54
C ARG A 21 6.53 7.07 10.53
N ASP A 22 6.57 8.31 10.96
CA ASP A 22 7.35 8.72 12.11
C ASP A 22 6.49 8.53 13.36
N ALA A 23 7.06 8.09 14.48
CA ALA A 23 6.33 7.94 15.74
C ALA A 23 5.61 9.24 16.17
N ARG A 24 6.16 10.40 15.82
CA ARG A 24 5.54 11.72 16.05
C ARG A 24 4.27 11.90 15.22
N VAL A 25 4.27 11.42 13.99
CA VAL A 25 3.10 11.48 13.10
C VAL A 25 1.95 10.64 13.65
N VAL A 26 2.26 9.45 14.14
CA VAL A 26 1.27 8.59 14.80
C VAL A 26 0.69 9.30 16.03
N GLY A 27 1.55 9.90 16.86
CA GLY A 27 1.12 10.67 18.04
C GLY A 27 0.28 11.93 17.72
N LEU A 28 0.39 12.45 16.49
CA LEU A 28 -0.34 13.62 15.99
C LEU A 28 -1.51 13.23 15.08
N ALA A 29 -1.93 11.99 15.09
CA ALA A 29 -3.01 11.46 14.24
C ALA A 29 -2.82 11.79 12.75
N GLY A 30 -1.58 11.72 12.25
CA GLY A 30 -1.25 11.99 10.84
C GLY A 30 -1.02 13.47 10.49
N THR A 31 -1.18 14.39 11.41
CA THR A 31 -1.09 15.84 11.17
C THR A 31 0.36 16.32 11.22
N TYR A 32 1.11 16.16 10.15
CA TYR A 32 2.56 16.43 10.12
C TYR A 32 3.03 17.30 8.96
N THR A 33 2.17 17.63 8.02
CA THR A 33 2.49 18.33 6.76
C THR A 33 3.08 19.72 6.93
N THR A 34 2.84 20.38 8.06
CA THR A 34 3.32 21.75 8.34
C THR A 34 4.39 21.84 9.42
N ILE A 35 4.63 20.74 10.16
CA ILE A 35 5.49 20.75 11.36
C ILE A 35 6.66 19.76 11.29
N ALA A 36 6.73 18.95 10.23
CA ALA A 36 7.86 18.04 10.02
C ALA A 36 9.17 18.82 9.91
N ASP A 37 10.25 18.28 10.46
CA ASP A 37 11.55 18.96 10.54
C ASP A 37 12.65 18.08 9.93
N GLY A 38 13.54 18.71 9.19
CA GLY A 38 14.74 18.09 8.65
C GLY A 38 14.47 16.93 7.72
N ILE A 39 15.25 15.86 7.89
CA ILE A 39 15.13 14.64 7.07
C ILE A 39 13.73 14.00 7.14
N PHE A 40 13.02 14.23 8.24
CA PHE A 40 11.68 13.71 8.44
C PHE A 40 10.59 14.47 7.68
N SER A 41 10.92 15.64 7.10
CA SER A 41 9.99 16.36 6.22
C SER A 41 9.87 15.72 4.84
N VAL A 42 10.90 14.98 4.40
CA VAL A 42 10.87 14.23 3.15
C VAL A 42 9.87 13.07 3.29
N GLY A 43 8.94 12.98 2.36
CA GLY A 43 7.81 12.05 2.42
C GLY A 43 6.54 12.61 3.07
N TYR A 44 6.60 13.84 3.67
CA TYR A 44 5.42 14.56 4.16
C TYR A 44 5.20 15.87 3.42
N ASN A 45 6.20 16.75 3.42
CA ASN A 45 6.17 18.00 2.68
C ASN A 45 7.60 18.46 2.37
N PRO A 46 8.08 18.31 1.15
CA PRO A 46 9.44 18.68 0.78
C PRO A 46 9.76 20.18 0.95
N ALA A 47 8.74 21.03 0.99
CA ALA A 47 8.94 22.47 1.17
C ALA A 47 9.47 22.86 2.56
N LEU A 48 9.27 22.02 3.59
CA LEU A 48 9.70 22.29 4.95
C LEU A 48 11.21 22.38 5.11
N ILE A 49 11.98 21.66 4.27
CA ILE A 49 13.44 21.76 4.27
C ILE A 49 13.90 23.20 4.03
N GLY A 50 13.16 23.99 3.26
CA GLY A 50 13.51 25.38 2.97
C GLY A 50 13.46 26.32 4.19
N PHE A 51 12.76 25.93 5.25
CA PHE A 51 12.68 26.71 6.49
C PHE A 51 13.53 26.15 7.63
N GLN A 52 14.38 25.20 7.34
CA GLN A 52 15.25 24.53 8.30
C GLN A 52 16.42 25.44 8.74
N GLN A 53 16.14 26.39 9.65
CA GLN A 53 17.12 27.39 10.06
C GLN A 53 18.09 26.92 11.16
N HIS A 54 17.69 25.95 11.99
CA HIS A 54 18.42 25.59 13.22
C HIS A 54 19.24 24.30 13.11
N LYS A 55 19.05 23.52 12.05
CA LYS A 55 19.75 22.25 11.83
C LYS A 55 20.22 22.15 10.39
N PRO A 56 21.34 22.81 10.04
CA PRO A 56 21.79 22.90 8.66
C PRO A 56 22.21 21.53 8.08
N PHE A 57 22.52 20.57 8.95
CA PHE A 57 22.84 19.21 8.58
C PHE A 57 22.19 18.23 9.55
N GLN A 58 21.52 17.22 9.01
CA GLN A 58 20.98 16.08 9.74
C GLN A 58 21.33 14.79 9.00
N TRP A 59 21.61 13.76 9.75
CA TRP A 59 21.94 12.45 9.22
C TRP A 59 21.13 11.38 9.94
N GLN A 60 20.42 10.56 9.19
CA GLN A 60 19.70 9.41 9.71
C GLN A 60 20.53 8.15 9.54
N LEU A 61 20.97 7.56 10.64
CA LEU A 61 21.79 6.35 10.64
C LEU A 61 20.94 5.09 10.53
N PHE A 62 19.87 5.03 11.30
CA PHE A 62 18.97 3.89 11.40
C PHE A 62 17.52 4.36 11.49
N GLY A 63 16.65 3.47 11.16
CA GLY A 63 15.20 3.62 11.32
C GLY A 63 14.52 2.43 10.71
N PHE A 64 13.32 2.18 11.15
CA PHE A 64 12.41 1.33 10.43
C PHE A 64 10.99 1.78 10.72
N ASP A 65 10.11 1.55 9.77
CA ASP A 65 8.74 1.95 9.83
C ASP A 65 7.91 0.83 9.21
N THR A 66 6.88 0.41 9.91
CA THR A 66 5.94 -0.60 9.42
C THR A 66 4.53 -0.21 9.78
N GLY A 67 3.62 -0.53 8.91
CA GLY A 67 2.21 -0.33 9.13
C GLY A 67 1.38 -1.50 8.64
N VAL A 68 0.28 -1.68 9.31
CA VAL A 68 -0.72 -2.67 8.98
C VAL A 68 -2.07 -1.99 8.97
N ILE A 69 -2.81 -2.16 7.88
CA ILE A 69 -4.16 -1.63 7.72
C ILE A 69 -5.03 -2.78 7.20
N GLY A 70 -6.21 -2.92 7.76
CA GLY A 70 -7.18 -3.91 7.31
C GLY A 70 -8.57 -3.57 7.81
N ASN A 71 -9.58 -4.14 7.18
CA ASN A 71 -10.97 -3.91 7.56
C ASN A 71 -11.40 -4.68 8.83
N PHE A 72 -10.51 -5.51 9.38
CA PHE A 72 -10.72 -6.25 10.63
C PHE A 72 -9.84 -5.74 11.78
N ILE A 73 -8.70 -5.12 11.49
CA ILE A 73 -7.71 -4.72 12.50
C ILE A 73 -8.05 -3.34 13.05
N SER A 74 -8.92 -3.31 14.05
CA SER A 74 -9.10 -2.14 14.91
C SER A 74 -8.93 -2.55 16.36
N PHE A 75 -8.52 -1.61 17.22
CA PHE A 75 -8.45 -1.89 18.67
C PHE A 75 -9.81 -2.27 19.24
N GLU A 76 -10.89 -1.69 18.72
CA GLU A 76 -12.26 -1.97 19.12
C GLU A 76 -12.63 -3.42 18.78
N THR A 77 -12.42 -3.84 17.53
CA THR A 77 -12.70 -5.21 17.07
C THR A 77 -11.88 -6.25 17.84
N ILE A 78 -10.59 -5.97 18.05
CA ILE A 78 -9.73 -6.88 18.83
C ILE A 78 -10.19 -6.96 20.29
N ALA A 79 -10.55 -5.84 20.90
CA ALA A 79 -11.01 -5.82 22.29
C ALA A 79 -12.38 -6.50 22.47
N GLU A 80 -13.29 -6.33 21.48
CA GLU A 80 -14.63 -6.91 21.53
C GLU A 80 -14.61 -8.44 21.34
N TYR A 81 -13.77 -8.95 20.44
CA TYR A 81 -13.80 -10.37 20.06
C TYR A 81 -12.61 -11.20 20.54
N SER A 82 -11.63 -10.59 21.20
CA SER A 82 -10.45 -11.33 21.67
C SER A 82 -10.77 -12.17 22.90
N GLY A 83 -10.66 -13.49 22.73
CA GLY A 83 -10.81 -14.46 23.81
C GLY A 83 -12.26 -14.89 24.10
N ASP A 84 -13.21 -14.41 23.33
CA ASP A 84 -14.63 -14.75 23.46
C ASP A 84 -15.09 -15.79 22.43
N THR A 85 -16.22 -16.43 22.70
CA THR A 85 -16.88 -17.31 21.73
C THR A 85 -17.81 -16.51 20.86
N LEU A 86 -17.58 -16.54 19.55
CA LEU A 86 -18.43 -15.85 18.59
C LEU A 86 -19.80 -16.55 18.46
N TYR A 87 -20.84 -15.87 18.90
CA TYR A 87 -22.22 -16.28 18.69
C TYR A 87 -22.71 -15.80 17.32
N THR A 88 -23.91 -16.26 16.90
CA THR A 88 -24.46 -15.94 15.58
C THR A 88 -24.56 -14.43 15.32
N ALA A 89 -25.02 -13.67 16.30
CA ALA A 89 -25.14 -12.20 16.17
C ALA A 89 -23.76 -11.50 15.98
N ASP A 90 -22.70 -12.02 16.62
CA ASP A 90 -21.34 -11.49 16.48
C ASP A 90 -20.78 -11.82 15.10
N LYS A 91 -21.06 -13.03 14.60
CA LYS A 91 -20.70 -13.45 13.25
C LYS A 91 -21.39 -12.58 12.20
N ASP A 92 -22.68 -12.31 12.35
CA ASP A 92 -23.44 -11.50 11.42
C ASP A 92 -22.89 -10.07 11.35
N LYS A 93 -22.59 -9.46 12.51
CA LYS A 93 -21.99 -8.12 12.60
C LYS A 93 -20.60 -8.06 11.96
N LEU A 94 -19.75 -9.06 12.20
CA LEU A 94 -18.43 -9.14 11.57
C LEU A 94 -18.53 -9.36 10.07
N PHE A 95 -19.46 -10.21 9.65
CA PHE A 95 -19.65 -10.55 8.25
C PHE A 95 -20.13 -9.35 7.42
N GLU A 96 -21.01 -8.53 7.96
CA GLU A 96 -21.48 -7.29 7.33
C GLU A 96 -20.31 -6.35 7.00
N ASN A 97 -19.33 -6.19 7.90
CA ASN A 97 -18.12 -5.39 7.65
C ASN A 97 -17.24 -5.97 6.53
N PHE A 98 -17.22 -7.30 6.37
CA PHE A 98 -16.46 -7.95 5.31
C PHE A 98 -17.18 -7.92 3.97
N GLU A 99 -18.51 -8.00 3.98
CA GLU A 99 -19.32 -7.99 2.77
C GLU A 99 -19.18 -6.68 2.00
N ASP A 100 -19.22 -5.55 2.69
CA ASP A 100 -19.02 -4.22 2.10
C ASP A 100 -17.66 -4.06 1.41
N ALA A 101 -16.62 -4.71 1.92
CA ALA A 101 -15.28 -4.71 1.35
C ALA A 101 -15.03 -5.87 0.35
N GLY A 102 -16.01 -6.75 0.17
CA GLY A 102 -15.91 -7.97 -0.66
C GLY A 102 -14.89 -8.98 -0.12
N GLY A 103 -14.69 -9.02 1.20
CA GLY A 103 -13.81 -9.94 1.89
C GLY A 103 -12.95 -9.28 2.97
N LEU A 104 -12.07 -10.07 3.58
CA LEU A 104 -11.09 -9.56 4.53
C LEU A 104 -9.86 -9.02 3.78
N THR A 105 -9.62 -7.74 3.93
CA THR A 105 -8.47 -7.06 3.32
C THR A 105 -7.39 -6.77 4.35
N PHE A 106 -6.16 -7.00 3.97
CA PHE A 106 -5.00 -6.78 4.80
C PHE A 106 -3.89 -6.14 3.96
N PHE A 107 -3.53 -4.93 4.30
CA PHE A 107 -2.43 -4.22 3.69
C PHE A 107 -1.31 -4.03 4.70
N GLN A 108 -0.09 -4.37 4.31
CA GLN A 108 1.12 -4.15 5.10
C GLN A 108 2.14 -3.38 4.29
N ASP A 109 2.75 -2.40 4.91
CA ASP A 109 3.92 -1.71 4.40
C ASP A 109 5.10 -1.81 5.37
N PHE A 110 6.29 -1.78 4.80
CA PHE A 110 7.54 -1.79 5.53
C PHE A 110 8.53 -0.88 4.84
N HIS A 111 9.06 0.10 5.57
CA HIS A 111 10.04 1.05 5.07
C HIS A 111 11.32 0.97 5.91
N LEU A 112 12.42 0.70 5.25
CA LEU A 112 13.74 0.61 5.85
C LEU A 112 14.65 1.66 5.21
N PRO A 113 14.96 2.78 5.91
CA PRO A 113 15.98 3.70 5.45
C PRO A 113 17.32 2.97 5.31
N ILE A 114 17.97 3.08 4.15
CA ILE A 114 19.27 2.48 3.93
C ILE A 114 20.29 3.24 4.80
N PRO A 115 21.01 2.55 5.70
CA PRO A 115 21.92 3.19 6.64
C PRO A 115 22.92 4.12 5.96
N ALA A 116 23.18 5.28 6.58
CA ALA A 116 24.14 6.27 6.14
C ALA A 116 23.82 7.01 4.81
N LEU A 117 22.75 6.63 4.10
CA LEU A 117 22.36 7.26 2.83
C LEU A 117 21.14 8.20 2.94
N ASN A 118 20.88 8.69 4.15
CA ASN A 118 19.76 9.62 4.40
C ASN A 118 20.30 10.85 5.13
N PHE A 119 20.31 11.99 4.47
CA PHE A 119 20.79 13.25 5.08
C PHE A 119 20.15 14.49 4.48
N THR A 120 20.16 15.57 5.24
CA THR A 120 19.81 16.91 4.76
C THR A 120 20.98 17.85 4.95
N SER A 121 21.12 18.80 4.04
CA SER A 121 22.11 19.89 4.12
C SER A 121 21.51 21.16 3.52
N GLY A 122 21.27 22.16 4.37
CA GLY A 122 20.59 23.38 3.95
C GLY A 122 19.21 23.10 3.33
N ASN A 123 19.03 23.47 2.08
CA ASN A 123 17.77 23.28 1.34
C ASN A 123 17.70 21.98 0.53
N LEU A 124 18.67 21.11 0.72
CA LEU A 124 18.78 19.83 0.00
C LEU A 124 18.59 18.67 0.97
N ALA A 125 17.98 17.60 0.49
CA ALA A 125 17.99 16.30 1.16
C ALA A 125 18.23 15.18 0.15
N PHE A 126 18.93 14.15 0.61
CA PHE A 126 19.03 12.89 -0.09
C PHE A 126 18.46 11.80 0.83
N THR A 127 17.56 10.98 0.27
CA THR A 127 16.93 9.85 0.98
C THR A 127 17.09 8.56 0.18
N SER A 128 17.26 7.47 0.89
CA SER A 128 17.35 6.14 0.31
C SER A 128 16.62 5.15 1.21
N ASN A 129 15.60 4.49 0.69
CA ASN A 129 14.74 3.60 1.45
C ASN A 129 14.50 2.30 0.68
N ALA A 130 14.57 1.17 1.38
CA ALA A 130 14.00 -0.07 0.89
C ALA A 130 12.53 -0.12 1.34
N ILE A 131 11.62 -0.40 0.43
CA ILE A 131 10.19 -0.36 0.64
C ILE A 131 9.61 -1.71 0.21
N PHE A 132 8.80 -2.30 1.09
CA PHE A 132 8.04 -3.50 0.80
C PHE A 132 6.57 -3.23 1.08
N LEU A 133 5.73 -3.53 0.10
CA LEU A 133 4.29 -3.39 0.18
C LEU A 133 3.66 -4.76 -0.05
N SER A 134 2.66 -5.09 0.73
CA SER A 134 1.89 -6.33 0.60
C SER A 134 0.41 -6.03 0.76
N ASN A 135 -0.38 -6.49 -0.17
CA ASN A 135 -1.83 -6.43 -0.11
C ASN A 135 -2.37 -7.85 -0.25
N PHE A 136 -3.22 -8.24 0.69
CA PHE A 136 -3.83 -9.54 0.72
C PHE A 136 -5.33 -9.43 0.93
N LYS A 137 -6.10 -10.17 0.15
CA LYS A 137 -7.56 -10.20 0.23
C LYS A 137 -8.04 -11.64 0.31
N LEU A 138 -8.63 -12.01 1.45
CA LEU A 138 -9.41 -13.22 1.58
C LEU A 138 -10.81 -12.98 1.00
N PRO A 139 -11.30 -13.83 0.09
CA PRO A 139 -12.59 -13.66 -0.52
C PRO A 139 -13.72 -13.85 0.49
N ILE A 140 -14.85 -13.17 0.22
CA ILE A 140 -16.02 -13.24 1.08
C ILE A 140 -16.58 -14.67 1.18
N GLY A 141 -16.54 -15.43 0.10
CA GLY A 141 -17.02 -16.81 0.10
C GLY A 141 -16.24 -17.74 1.02
N LEU A 142 -14.91 -17.52 1.16
CA LEU A 142 -14.11 -18.26 2.13
C LEU A 142 -14.51 -17.92 3.58
N LEU A 143 -14.72 -16.65 3.86
CA LEU A 143 -15.17 -16.20 5.19
C LEU A 143 -16.55 -16.72 5.51
N GLU A 144 -17.46 -16.69 4.54
CA GLU A 144 -18.81 -17.24 4.69
C GLU A 144 -18.78 -18.74 4.97
N MET A 145 -17.97 -19.49 4.21
CA MET A 145 -17.77 -20.92 4.43
C MET A 145 -17.23 -21.21 5.83
N MET A 146 -16.28 -20.41 6.32
CA MET A 146 -15.70 -20.58 7.67
C MET A 146 -16.70 -20.25 8.80
N MET A 147 -17.57 -19.25 8.59
CA MET A 147 -18.51 -18.78 9.62
C MET A 147 -19.84 -19.56 9.66
N TYR A 148 -20.36 -19.90 8.49
CA TYR A 148 -21.70 -20.44 8.31
C TYR A 148 -21.74 -21.79 7.59
N GLY A 149 -20.62 -22.21 6.98
CA GLY A 149 -20.58 -23.38 6.10
C GLY A 149 -21.12 -23.06 4.69
N ASN A 150 -21.24 -24.10 3.86
CA ASN A 150 -21.62 -23.98 2.45
C ASN A 150 -23.11 -24.33 2.17
N ALA A 151 -23.89 -24.69 3.19
CA ALA A 151 -25.24 -25.21 3.00
C ALA A 151 -26.27 -24.15 2.54
N ASN A 152 -26.01 -22.87 2.81
CA ASN A 152 -26.98 -21.80 2.57
C ASN A 152 -26.83 -21.12 1.20
N LYS A 153 -25.69 -21.27 0.56
CA LYS A 153 -25.39 -20.69 -0.76
C LYS A 153 -24.86 -21.76 -1.70
N PRO A 154 -25.46 -21.90 -2.88
CA PRO A 154 -25.02 -22.89 -3.86
C PRO A 154 -23.68 -22.55 -4.50
N GLU A 155 -23.27 -21.28 -4.49
CA GLU A 155 -22.04 -20.79 -5.09
C GLU A 155 -21.36 -19.78 -4.17
N LEU A 156 -20.07 -20.00 -3.92
CA LEU A 156 -19.21 -19.12 -3.10
C LEU A 156 -18.03 -18.64 -3.94
N ASP A 157 -17.80 -17.32 -3.94
CA ASP A 157 -16.59 -16.71 -4.52
C ASP A 157 -15.39 -16.96 -3.62
N MET A 158 -14.44 -17.74 -4.14
CA MET A 158 -13.19 -18.11 -3.46
C MET A 158 -11.98 -17.37 -4.03
N THR A 159 -12.20 -16.31 -4.81
CA THR A 159 -11.14 -15.60 -5.53
C THR A 159 -10.21 -14.84 -4.56
N LEU A 160 -9.01 -15.37 -4.37
CA LEU A 160 -7.97 -14.73 -3.55
C LEU A 160 -7.41 -13.49 -4.27
N GLY A 161 -7.17 -12.45 -3.51
CA GLY A 161 -6.38 -11.29 -3.93
C GLY A 161 -5.02 -11.31 -3.22
N TYR A 162 -3.95 -11.15 -3.99
CA TYR A 162 -2.60 -11.10 -3.45
C TYR A 162 -1.71 -10.22 -4.32
N GLU A 163 -0.99 -9.30 -3.69
CA GLU A 163 -0.03 -8.43 -4.36
C GLU A 163 1.12 -8.09 -3.41
N ILE A 164 2.34 -8.28 -3.85
CA ILE A 164 3.55 -7.83 -3.15
C ILE A 164 4.46 -7.06 -4.09
N LEU A 165 5.08 -6.04 -3.55
CA LEU A 165 6.01 -5.16 -4.24
C LEU A 165 7.21 -4.88 -3.35
N GLY A 166 8.40 -5.09 -3.86
CA GLY A 166 9.67 -4.67 -3.26
C GLY A 166 10.39 -3.69 -4.15
N LEU A 167 10.83 -2.57 -3.60
CA LEU A 167 11.60 -1.57 -4.33
C LEU A 167 12.60 -0.83 -3.45
N ASN A 168 13.64 -0.25 -4.05
CA ASN A 168 14.45 0.78 -3.45
C ASN A 168 14.06 2.14 -4.02
N GLU A 169 13.80 3.11 -3.14
CA GLU A 169 13.52 4.49 -3.48
C GLU A 169 14.73 5.36 -3.14
N TYR A 170 15.22 6.12 -4.10
CA TYR A 170 16.27 7.12 -3.93
C TYR A 170 15.68 8.49 -4.24
N GLY A 171 15.57 9.35 -3.24
CA GLY A 171 14.96 10.67 -3.35
C GLY A 171 15.98 11.79 -3.26
N LEU A 172 15.93 12.73 -4.19
CA LEU A 172 16.64 14.00 -4.12
C LEU A 172 15.61 15.13 -3.94
N THR A 173 15.63 15.76 -2.78
CA THR A 173 14.73 16.84 -2.43
C THR A 173 15.44 18.18 -2.50
N PHE A 174 14.78 19.16 -3.08
CA PHE A 174 15.20 20.54 -3.13
C PHE A 174 14.06 21.46 -2.74
N ALA A 175 14.34 22.42 -1.83
CA ALA A 175 13.37 23.41 -1.43
C ALA A 175 13.85 24.83 -1.69
N ILE A 176 12.94 25.70 -2.13
CA ILE A 176 13.20 27.11 -2.42
C ILE A 176 12.48 27.93 -1.36
N PRO A 177 13.20 28.46 -0.37
CA PRO A 177 12.62 29.38 0.59
C PRO A 177 12.44 30.75 -0.04
N LEU A 178 11.22 31.20 -0.11
CA LEU A 178 10.85 32.58 -0.43
C LEU A 178 10.62 33.35 0.87
N LYS A 179 10.34 34.66 0.78
CA LYS A 179 10.19 35.52 1.96
C LYS A 179 9.18 34.99 2.99
N ASN A 180 8.00 34.56 2.53
CA ASN A 180 6.90 34.11 3.40
C ASN A 180 6.42 32.69 3.09
N VAL A 181 6.95 32.06 2.05
CA VAL A 181 6.52 30.75 1.55
C VAL A 181 7.75 29.96 1.18
N SER A 182 7.71 28.66 1.38
CA SER A 182 8.69 27.72 0.80
C SER A 182 7.97 26.77 -0.15
N THR A 183 8.62 26.44 -1.25
CA THR A 183 8.19 25.41 -2.18
C THR A 183 9.26 24.32 -2.24
N GLY A 184 8.84 23.08 -2.40
CA GLY A 184 9.78 21.96 -2.46
C GLY A 184 9.38 20.91 -3.45
N VAL A 185 10.39 20.22 -3.97
CA VAL A 185 10.23 19.12 -4.93
C VAL A 185 11.16 17.99 -4.50
N THR A 186 10.66 16.75 -4.56
CA THR A 186 11.47 15.54 -4.46
C THR A 186 11.40 14.78 -5.77
N LEU A 187 12.54 14.59 -6.39
CA LEU A 187 12.69 13.69 -7.53
C LEU A 187 13.11 12.32 -7.00
N LYS A 188 12.40 11.27 -7.40
CA LYS A 188 12.64 9.92 -6.94
C LYS A 188 13.08 9.03 -8.09
N TYR A 189 14.14 8.28 -7.88
CA TYR A 189 14.47 7.13 -8.69
C TYR A 189 13.97 5.88 -7.96
N LEU A 190 13.19 5.05 -8.66
CA LEU A 190 12.59 3.84 -8.14
C LEU A 190 13.26 2.64 -8.80
N GLN A 191 13.96 1.85 -8.00
CA GLN A 191 14.56 0.60 -8.42
C GLN A 191 13.65 -0.54 -7.99
N GLY A 192 12.89 -1.11 -8.93
CA GLY A 192 12.08 -2.28 -8.68
C GLY A 192 12.95 -3.49 -8.36
N LEU A 193 12.67 -4.16 -7.25
CA LEU A 193 13.36 -5.39 -6.85
C LEU A 193 12.56 -6.60 -7.33
N PHE A 194 11.30 -6.68 -6.91
CA PHE A 194 10.38 -7.71 -7.31
C PHE A 194 8.92 -7.22 -7.22
N TYR A 195 8.09 -7.83 -8.02
CA TYR A 195 6.65 -7.70 -8.00
C TYR A 195 6.03 -9.08 -8.19
N MET A 196 4.98 -9.38 -7.44
CA MET A 196 4.15 -10.54 -7.65
C MET A 196 2.71 -10.23 -7.25
N GLY A 197 1.75 -10.57 -8.10
CA GLY A 197 0.34 -10.32 -7.82
C GLY A 197 -0.58 -11.17 -8.67
N ILE A 198 -1.76 -11.42 -8.12
CA ILE A 198 -2.87 -12.06 -8.83
C ILE A 198 -3.64 -10.97 -9.57
N ASP A 199 -3.86 -11.17 -10.87
CA ASP A 199 -4.67 -10.26 -11.67
C ASP A 199 -6.16 -10.41 -11.31
N PRO A 200 -6.77 -9.38 -10.70
CA PRO A 200 -8.15 -9.50 -10.23
C PRO A 200 -9.20 -9.50 -11.36
N GLU A 201 -8.83 -9.01 -12.56
CA GLU A 201 -9.76 -8.92 -13.69
C GLU A 201 -9.92 -10.26 -14.44
N THR A 202 -8.88 -11.09 -14.41
CA THR A 202 -8.86 -12.35 -15.16
C THR A 202 -8.83 -13.60 -14.28
N SER A 203 -8.65 -13.40 -12.97
CA SER A 203 -8.63 -14.50 -12.00
C SER A 203 -10.00 -14.69 -11.37
N TYR A 204 -10.38 -15.94 -11.20
CA TYR A 204 -11.59 -16.32 -10.47
C TYR A 204 -11.40 -17.67 -9.80
N ALA A 205 -12.14 -17.92 -8.73
CA ALA A 205 -12.28 -19.22 -8.12
C ALA A 205 -13.67 -19.33 -7.48
N ASN A 206 -14.40 -20.39 -7.82
CA ASN A 206 -15.76 -20.62 -7.32
C ASN A 206 -15.85 -21.99 -6.68
N LEU A 207 -16.59 -22.06 -5.58
CA LEU A 207 -16.99 -23.30 -4.93
C LEU A 207 -18.50 -23.44 -5.06
N ILE A 208 -18.94 -24.50 -5.72
CA ILE A 208 -20.36 -24.80 -5.99
C ILE A 208 -20.76 -25.99 -5.17
N THR A 209 -21.88 -25.88 -4.46
CA THR A 209 -22.47 -26.98 -3.69
C THR A 209 -23.84 -27.28 -4.24
N ASP A 210 -24.08 -28.52 -4.63
CA ASP A 210 -25.38 -29.02 -5.05
C ASP A 210 -25.76 -30.32 -4.29
N ASP A 211 -26.88 -30.92 -4.66
CA ASP A 211 -27.39 -32.17 -4.06
C ASP A 211 -26.52 -33.39 -4.40
N LYS A 212 -25.60 -33.26 -5.33
CA LYS A 212 -24.69 -34.35 -5.78
C LYS A 212 -23.29 -34.25 -5.19
N GLY A 213 -22.89 -33.05 -4.73
CA GLY A 213 -21.58 -32.85 -4.14
C GLY A 213 -21.06 -31.44 -4.11
N LEU A 214 -19.74 -31.34 -3.92
CA LEU A 214 -18.97 -30.12 -3.86
C LEU A 214 -18.06 -30.05 -5.07
N TYR A 215 -18.17 -28.95 -5.84
CA TYR A 215 -17.41 -28.72 -7.05
C TYR A 215 -16.63 -27.42 -6.93
N GLY A 216 -15.34 -27.43 -7.28
CA GLY A 216 -14.51 -26.24 -7.34
C GLY A 216 -13.97 -26.01 -8.74
N SER A 217 -14.02 -24.79 -9.20
CA SER A 217 -13.37 -24.37 -10.43
C SER A 217 -12.65 -23.05 -10.21
N GLY A 218 -11.52 -22.86 -10.88
CA GLY A 218 -10.80 -21.61 -10.75
C GLY A 218 -9.71 -21.45 -11.79
N ARG A 219 -9.37 -20.19 -12.01
CA ARG A 219 -8.28 -19.78 -12.86
C ARG A 219 -7.58 -18.59 -12.23
N TYR A 220 -6.28 -18.68 -12.07
CA TYR A 220 -5.46 -17.60 -11.57
C TYR A 220 -4.44 -17.16 -12.61
N LEU A 221 -4.42 -15.87 -12.90
CA LEU A 221 -3.33 -15.24 -13.65
C LEU A 221 -2.37 -14.57 -12.65
N LEU A 222 -1.22 -15.17 -12.45
CA LEU A 222 -0.16 -14.61 -11.61
C LEU A 222 0.77 -13.77 -12.47
N ARG A 223 0.91 -12.51 -12.11
CA ARG A 223 1.89 -11.59 -12.69
C ARG A 223 3.08 -11.48 -11.76
N GLN A 224 4.26 -11.67 -12.29
CA GLN A 224 5.50 -11.49 -11.51
C GLN A 224 6.54 -10.75 -12.34
N GLY A 225 7.37 -9.98 -11.66
CA GLY A 225 8.45 -9.22 -12.26
C GLY A 225 9.65 -9.15 -11.32
N MET A 226 10.83 -9.14 -11.88
CA MET A 226 12.07 -8.94 -11.14
C MET A 226 12.93 -7.90 -11.84
N GLY A 227 13.44 -6.96 -11.03
CA GLY A 227 14.19 -5.83 -11.57
C GLY A 227 13.32 -4.86 -12.35
N GLY A 228 13.65 -3.60 -12.25
CA GLY A 228 12.93 -2.55 -12.94
C GLY A 228 13.51 -1.19 -12.58
N ALA A 229 13.11 -0.19 -13.33
CA ALA A 229 13.49 1.19 -13.07
C ALA A 229 12.28 2.10 -13.27
N GLY A 230 12.23 3.13 -12.46
CA GLY A 230 11.13 4.07 -12.51
C GLY A 230 11.49 5.41 -11.91
N PHE A 231 10.53 6.29 -11.91
CA PHE A 231 10.68 7.60 -11.29
C PHE A 231 9.42 7.98 -10.51
N GLY A 232 9.60 8.86 -9.54
CA GLY A 232 8.52 9.46 -8.76
C GLY A 232 8.75 10.94 -8.54
N LEU A 233 7.70 11.62 -8.15
CA LEU A 233 7.70 13.06 -7.91
C LEU A 233 6.84 13.40 -6.70
N ASP A 234 7.42 14.14 -5.75
CA ASP A 234 6.66 14.81 -4.71
C ASP A 234 6.79 16.33 -4.89
N ILE A 235 5.74 17.05 -4.55
CA ILE A 235 5.73 18.51 -4.54
C ILE A 235 5.10 19.02 -3.25
N GLY A 236 5.55 20.17 -2.80
CA GLY A 236 5.03 20.76 -1.57
C GLY A 236 5.16 22.25 -1.52
N ILE A 237 4.32 22.84 -0.68
CA ILE A 237 4.31 24.24 -0.36
C ILE A 237 3.99 24.42 1.11
N VAL A 238 4.63 25.41 1.76
CA VAL A 238 4.35 25.75 3.16
C VAL A 238 4.59 27.23 3.38
N THR A 239 3.75 27.88 4.18
CA THR A 239 3.95 29.27 4.59
C THR A 239 4.81 29.35 5.85
N LYS A 240 5.48 30.49 6.08
CA LYS A 240 5.93 30.84 7.41
C LYS A 240 4.72 31.06 8.31
N GLU A 241 4.96 30.98 9.60
CA GLU A 241 3.95 31.32 10.59
C GLU A 241 3.47 32.76 10.41
N PHE A 242 2.16 32.92 10.35
CA PHE A 242 1.49 34.21 10.31
C PHE A 242 0.39 34.23 11.37
N GLN A 243 0.53 35.08 12.36
CA GLN A 243 -0.41 35.23 13.50
C GLN A 243 -0.72 33.88 14.21
N GLY A 244 0.28 33.05 14.41
CA GLY A 244 0.11 31.71 15.02
C GLY A 244 -0.35 30.61 14.06
N TRP A 245 -0.54 30.91 12.76
CA TRP A 245 -0.99 29.95 11.76
C TRP A 245 0.10 29.62 10.73
N THR A 246 0.24 28.34 10.43
CA THR A 246 1.06 27.84 9.33
C THR A 246 0.18 27.05 8.38
N PHE A 247 0.24 27.36 7.09
CA PHE A 247 -0.50 26.65 6.06
C PHE A 247 0.47 25.86 5.20
N GLY A 248 0.12 24.61 4.90
CA GLY A 248 0.92 23.75 4.05
C GLY A 248 0.07 22.79 3.26
N SER A 249 0.57 22.44 2.08
CA SER A 249 0.00 21.41 1.22
C SER A 249 1.12 20.64 0.53
N SER A 250 0.91 19.36 0.32
CA SER A 250 1.84 18.52 -0.42
C SER A 250 1.11 17.46 -1.22
N LEU A 251 1.70 17.08 -2.34
CA LEU A 251 1.33 15.92 -3.12
C LEU A 251 2.53 14.97 -3.09
N ILE A 252 2.39 13.89 -2.37
CA ILE A 252 3.40 12.84 -2.29
C ILE A 252 3.04 11.77 -3.31
N ASN A 253 4.06 11.29 -4.05
CA ASN A 253 3.88 10.38 -5.18
C ASN A 253 2.88 10.93 -6.22
N ALA A 254 2.95 12.26 -6.50
CA ALA A 254 2.15 12.90 -7.54
C ALA A 254 2.30 12.20 -8.90
N ILE A 255 3.47 11.66 -9.13
CA ILE A 255 3.79 10.72 -10.22
C ILE A 255 4.62 9.60 -9.60
N GLY A 256 4.31 8.35 -9.97
CA GLY A 256 5.09 7.19 -9.59
C GLY A 256 4.88 6.08 -10.60
N THR A 257 5.95 5.62 -11.23
CA THR A 257 5.90 4.54 -12.20
C THR A 257 7.18 3.70 -12.16
N ILE A 258 7.04 2.40 -12.37
CA ILE A 258 8.17 1.46 -12.52
C ILE A 258 7.93 0.67 -13.79
N ALA A 259 8.91 0.69 -14.69
CA ALA A 259 8.96 -0.19 -15.83
C ALA A 259 9.76 -1.44 -15.43
N TRP A 260 9.09 -2.57 -15.36
CA TRP A 260 9.72 -3.85 -15.06
C TRP A 260 10.50 -4.36 -16.27
N ASN A 261 11.63 -4.99 -16.02
CA ASN A 261 12.45 -5.54 -17.09
C ASN A 261 11.68 -6.65 -17.81
N LYS A 262 11.47 -6.46 -19.12
CA LYS A 262 10.91 -7.49 -19.98
C LYS A 262 12.04 -8.40 -20.41
N THR A 263 11.81 -9.71 -20.37
CA THR A 263 12.74 -10.64 -20.95
C THR A 263 12.22 -11.22 -22.23
N ASN A 264 13.08 -11.26 -23.19
CA ASN A 264 12.92 -12.14 -24.33
C ASN A 264 13.21 -13.55 -23.90
N SER A 265 12.26 -14.47 -24.06
CA SER A 265 12.52 -15.89 -23.98
C SER A 265 13.59 -16.24 -25.00
N VAL A 266 14.74 -16.61 -24.53
CA VAL A 266 15.80 -17.13 -25.39
C VAL A 266 15.72 -18.64 -25.28
N ASN A 267 15.45 -19.28 -26.40
CA ASN A 267 15.63 -20.68 -26.78
C ASN A 267 14.37 -21.52 -26.88
N ASP A 268 14.13 -21.90 -28.14
CA ASP A 268 13.17 -22.92 -28.57
C ASP A 268 13.59 -24.37 -28.22
N ASP A 269 14.77 -24.61 -27.66
CA ASP A 269 15.35 -25.96 -27.56
C ASP A 269 15.88 -26.34 -26.17
N GLY A 270 15.44 -25.72 -25.07
CA GLY A 270 15.91 -26.09 -23.73
C GLY A 270 14.97 -25.62 -22.61
N PRO A 271 15.22 -26.03 -21.34
CA PRO A 271 14.49 -25.49 -20.23
C PRO A 271 14.67 -23.98 -20.24
N SER A 272 13.59 -23.25 -20.52
CA SER A 272 13.62 -21.78 -20.59
C SER A 272 14.08 -21.24 -19.25
N ILE A 273 15.29 -20.71 -19.19
CA ILE A 273 15.72 -19.87 -18.09
C ILE A 273 14.95 -18.59 -18.25
N THR A 274 13.92 -18.44 -17.48
CA THR A 274 13.11 -17.24 -17.43
C THR A 274 13.92 -16.15 -16.76
N VAL A 275 14.24 -15.14 -17.52
CA VAL A 275 14.98 -13.95 -17.13
C VAL A 275 13.97 -12.90 -16.60
N PRO A 276 14.31 -11.99 -15.68
CA PRO A 276 13.38 -11.08 -15.02
C PRO A 276 12.49 -10.28 -15.96
N GLY A 277 11.20 -10.27 -15.71
CA GLY A 277 10.15 -9.61 -16.48
C GLY A 277 8.81 -9.79 -15.78
N ILE A 278 7.72 -9.37 -16.39
CA ILE A 278 6.38 -9.69 -15.92
C ILE A 278 5.90 -10.93 -16.67
N TYR A 279 5.66 -11.99 -15.92
CA TYR A 279 5.19 -13.27 -16.47
C TYR A 279 3.75 -13.52 -16.09
N PRO A 280 2.89 -13.80 -17.06
CA PRO A 280 1.62 -14.42 -16.78
C PRO A 280 1.85 -15.89 -16.42
N PHE A 281 1.43 -16.31 -15.26
CA PHE A 281 1.27 -17.72 -14.89
C PHE A 281 -0.21 -17.99 -14.76
N THR A 282 -0.71 -18.91 -15.56
CA THR A 282 -2.12 -19.31 -15.52
C THR A 282 -2.22 -20.68 -14.89
N TRP A 283 -2.97 -20.76 -13.80
CA TRP A 283 -3.40 -22.02 -13.22
C TRP A 283 -4.89 -22.19 -13.48
N GLU A 284 -5.28 -23.33 -14.06
CA GLU A 284 -6.66 -23.74 -14.19
C GLU A 284 -6.90 -24.90 -13.24
N GLY A 285 -7.78 -24.70 -12.25
CA GLY A 285 -8.12 -25.73 -11.28
C GLY A 285 -8.94 -26.83 -11.95
N GLU A 286 -8.65 -28.08 -11.59
CA GLU A 286 -9.50 -29.19 -11.95
C GLU A 286 -10.81 -29.13 -11.18
N GLU A 287 -11.90 -29.66 -11.77
CA GLU A 287 -13.15 -29.85 -11.03
C GLU A 287 -12.88 -30.78 -9.84
N LEU A 288 -13.26 -30.31 -8.67
CA LEU A 288 -13.28 -31.23 -7.51
C LEU A 288 -14.35 -32.27 -7.74
N GLY A 289 -14.00 -33.51 -7.56
CA GLY A 289 -14.96 -34.61 -7.75
C GLY A 289 -16.20 -34.50 -6.85
N PRO A 290 -17.27 -35.21 -7.14
CA PRO A 290 -18.43 -35.21 -6.28
C PRO A 290 -18.06 -35.65 -4.87
N ASN A 291 -18.59 -34.95 -3.88
CA ASN A 291 -18.41 -35.31 -2.48
C ASN A 291 -19.12 -36.70 -2.28
N GLU A 292 -18.37 -37.78 -2.24
CA GLU A 292 -18.94 -39.03 -1.78
C GLU A 292 -19.32 -38.82 -0.32
N ALA A 293 -20.59 -38.74 -0.08
CA ALA A 293 -21.13 -38.66 1.28
C ALA A 293 -20.64 -39.88 2.05
N VAL A 294 -19.81 -39.66 3.04
CA VAL A 294 -19.40 -40.65 4.01
C VAL A 294 -20.55 -40.93 4.97
#